data_a8a6f7aae0650b382f2b617af60eaf54
#
_entry.id   a8a6f7aae0650b382f2b617af60eaf54
#
_cell.length_a   1.000
_cell.length_b   1.000
_cell.length_c   1.000
_cell.angle_alpha   90.00
_cell.angle_beta   90.00
_cell.angle_gamma   90.00
#
_symmetry.space_group_name_H-M   'P 1'
#
loop_
_entity.id
_entity.type
_entity.pdbx_description
1 polymer ?
#
loop_
_entity_poly.entity_id
_entity_poly.type
_entity_poly.pdbx_seq_one_letter_code
_entity_poly.pdbx_strand_id
1 'polypeptide(L)'
;MIDWLHEWACVRENGLGTRLPWDERWLIESLSDSTIYMAYYTIVHLIKEVPVEFIDDSFFDAVFLGKGHSSGVDDKLVEKMKNEFDYWYPVDFRNSGKDLVQNHLTFYIFNHVAIFGEDKWPKGIGVN
;
A
#
# COMPACT_ATOMS: atom_id res chain seq x y z
N MET A 1 -19.97 -9.97 -8.63
CA MET A 1 -18.99 -9.58 -7.57
C MET A 1 -18.16 -8.37 -8.02
N ILE A 2 -17.39 -8.45 -9.11
CA ILE A 2 -16.55 -7.34 -9.59
C ILE A 2 -17.39 -6.08 -9.90
N ASP A 3 -18.54 -6.23 -10.59
CA ASP A 3 -19.41 -5.11 -10.89
C ASP A 3 -19.94 -4.39 -9.63
N TRP A 4 -20.19 -5.13 -8.55
CA TRP A 4 -20.59 -4.56 -7.26
C TRP A 4 -19.45 -3.79 -6.58
N LEU A 5 -18.20 -4.24 -6.74
CA LEU A 5 -17.02 -3.55 -6.19
C LEU A 5 -16.67 -2.26 -6.93
N HIS A 6 -17.14 -2.08 -8.17
CA HIS A 6 -16.88 -0.88 -8.97
C HIS A 6 -17.35 0.42 -8.28
N GLU A 7 -18.43 0.35 -7.52
CA GLU A 7 -18.99 1.50 -6.78
C GLU A 7 -18.65 1.48 -5.28
N TRP A 8 -17.64 0.71 -4.86
CA TRP A 8 -17.26 0.65 -3.46
C TRP A 8 -16.67 1.98 -3.00
N ALA A 9 -17.26 2.53 -1.93
CA ALA A 9 -16.76 3.79 -1.37
C ALA A 9 -15.42 3.58 -0.65
N CYS A 10 -14.40 4.34 -1.04
CA CYS A 10 -13.08 4.36 -0.40
C CYS A 10 -13.00 5.33 0.79
N VAL A 11 -14.11 6.00 1.11
CA VAL A 11 -14.24 6.94 2.22
C VAL A 11 -15.54 6.72 2.96
N ARG A 12 -15.60 7.17 4.22
CA ARG A 12 -16.78 7.12 5.07
C ARG A 12 -16.91 8.37 5.94
N GLU A 13 -18.12 8.70 6.37
CA GLU A 13 -18.38 9.88 7.20
C GLU A 13 -18.08 9.68 8.68
N ASN A 14 -18.24 8.47 9.19
CA ASN A 14 -18.20 8.19 10.63
C ASN A 14 -17.30 6.99 10.96
N GLY A 15 -16.78 6.99 12.18
CA GLY A 15 -15.99 5.91 12.76
C GLY A 15 -14.59 6.36 13.19
N LEU A 16 -13.74 5.38 13.48
CA LEU A 16 -12.32 5.60 13.73
C LEU A 16 -11.55 5.45 12.41
N GLY A 17 -10.54 6.27 12.21
CA GLY A 17 -9.68 6.21 11.03
C GLY A 17 -8.96 7.52 10.75
N THR A 18 -8.17 7.52 9.68
CA THR A 18 -7.43 8.68 9.20
C THR A 18 -8.35 9.54 8.35
N ARG A 19 -8.35 10.85 8.60
CA ARG A 19 -9.09 11.81 7.77
C ARG A 19 -8.38 12.03 6.44
N LEU A 20 -9.16 12.30 5.38
CA LEU A 20 -8.57 12.71 4.12
C LEU A 20 -7.84 14.05 4.28
N PRO A 21 -6.59 14.18 3.80
CA PRO A 21 -5.81 15.42 3.95
C PRO A 21 -6.43 16.65 3.27
N TRP A 22 -7.19 16.45 2.21
CA TRP A 22 -7.81 17.51 1.42
C TRP A 22 -9.31 17.74 1.72
N ASP A 23 -9.93 16.86 2.51
CA ASP A 23 -11.31 17.02 2.98
C ASP A 23 -11.54 16.26 4.28
N GLU A 24 -11.31 16.92 5.39
CA GLU A 24 -11.38 16.34 6.76
C GLU A 24 -12.78 15.86 7.19
N ARG A 25 -13.83 16.11 6.40
CA ARG A 25 -15.16 15.55 6.65
C ARG A 25 -15.18 14.05 6.45
N TRP A 26 -14.26 13.53 5.63
CA TRP A 26 -14.20 12.13 5.26
C TRP A 26 -13.06 11.40 5.95
N LEU A 27 -13.33 10.16 6.32
CA LEU A 27 -12.35 9.20 6.80
C LEU A 27 -11.98 8.24 5.67
N ILE A 28 -10.73 7.85 5.59
CA ILE A 28 -10.28 6.79 4.68
C ILE A 28 -10.92 5.47 5.12
N GLU A 29 -11.56 4.76 4.20
CA GLU A 29 -12.13 3.44 4.47
C GLU A 29 -11.01 2.42 4.66
N SER A 30 -11.04 1.73 5.79
CA SER A 30 -9.95 0.81 6.17
C SER A 30 -9.75 -0.35 5.20
N LEU A 31 -10.78 -0.75 4.44
CA LEU A 31 -10.65 -1.76 3.39
C LEU A 31 -9.92 -1.23 2.15
N SER A 32 -9.80 0.09 1.99
CA SER A 32 -9.07 0.67 0.84
C SER A 32 -7.58 0.78 1.10
N ASP A 33 -7.17 1.32 2.25
CA ASP A 33 -5.76 1.53 2.58
C ASP A 33 -5.05 0.23 3.00
N SER A 34 -5.76 -0.66 3.68
CA SER A 34 -5.19 -1.90 4.20
C SER A 34 -4.81 -2.93 3.13
N THR A 35 -5.12 -2.68 1.88
CA THR A 35 -4.79 -3.61 0.78
C THR A 35 -3.32 -3.60 0.38
N ILE A 36 -2.61 -2.51 0.63
CA ILE A 36 -1.19 -2.34 0.27
C ILE A 36 -0.28 -1.93 1.44
N TYR A 37 -0.82 -1.79 2.66
CA TYR A 37 -0.03 -1.33 3.82
C TYR A 37 1.18 -2.21 4.14
N MET A 38 1.17 -3.49 3.74
CA MET A 38 2.29 -4.38 3.93
C MET A 38 3.55 -3.92 3.17
N ALA A 39 3.41 -3.23 2.04
CA ALA A 39 4.54 -2.61 1.37
C ALA A 39 5.20 -1.53 2.26
N TYR A 40 4.40 -0.66 2.86
CA TYR A 40 4.89 0.36 3.78
C TYR A 40 5.61 -0.24 4.99
N TYR A 41 5.14 -1.35 5.53
CA TYR A 41 5.78 -2.01 6.68
C TYR A 41 7.21 -2.48 6.40
N THR A 42 7.56 -2.75 5.15
CA THR A 42 8.93 -3.14 4.81
C THR A 42 9.94 -2.03 5.10
N ILE A 43 9.51 -0.77 5.04
CA ILE A 43 10.36 0.41 5.16
C ILE A 43 10.09 1.27 6.40
N VAL A 44 9.04 0.96 7.18
CA VAL A 44 8.57 1.82 8.27
C VAL A 44 9.65 2.16 9.32
N HIS A 45 10.57 1.26 9.56
CA HIS A 45 11.67 1.45 10.50
C HIS A 45 12.73 2.45 10.00
N LEU A 46 12.84 2.63 8.69
CA LEU A 46 13.77 3.56 8.03
C LEU A 46 13.12 4.91 7.72
N ILE A 47 11.82 4.92 7.38
CA ILE A 47 11.12 6.15 6.99
C ILE A 47 11.11 7.21 8.09
N LYS A 48 11.30 6.81 9.34
CA LYS A 48 11.42 7.72 10.49
C LYS A 48 12.63 8.66 10.41
N GLU A 49 13.61 8.32 9.58
CA GLU A 49 14.80 9.14 9.33
C GLU A 49 14.54 10.21 8.25
N VAL A 50 13.39 10.14 7.54
CA VAL A 50 13.03 11.05 6.46
C VAL A 50 12.12 12.16 7.01
N PRO A 51 12.47 13.45 6.81
CA PRO A 51 11.56 14.54 7.12
C PRO A 51 10.27 14.44 6.32
N VAL A 52 9.13 14.69 6.97
CA VAL A 52 7.80 14.43 6.40
C VAL A 52 7.53 15.20 5.10
N GLU A 53 8.14 16.36 4.94
CA GLU A 53 8.04 17.19 3.74
C GLU A 53 8.64 16.57 2.48
N PHE A 54 9.48 15.53 2.62
CA PHE A 54 10.09 14.79 1.50
C PHE A 54 9.41 13.45 1.25
N ILE A 55 8.39 13.10 2.04
CA ILE A 55 7.60 11.87 1.84
C ILE A 55 6.45 12.22 0.89
N ASP A 56 6.75 12.23 -0.39
CA ASP A 56 5.82 12.56 -1.48
C ASP A 56 5.72 11.42 -2.50
N ASP A 57 4.98 11.64 -3.57
CA ASP A 57 4.81 10.64 -4.63
C ASP A 57 6.14 10.22 -5.26
N SER A 58 7.07 11.18 -5.43
CA SER A 58 8.39 10.90 -6.01
C SER A 58 9.24 10.01 -5.10
N PHE A 59 9.12 10.19 -3.80
CA PHE A 59 9.75 9.32 -2.80
C PHE A 59 9.22 7.88 -2.91
N PHE A 60 7.90 7.70 -2.93
CA PHE A 60 7.31 6.37 -3.03
C PHE A 60 7.59 5.70 -4.37
N ASP A 61 7.58 6.46 -5.47
CA ASP A 61 7.96 5.96 -6.79
C ASP A 61 9.40 5.47 -6.82
N ALA A 62 10.33 6.20 -6.22
CA ALA A 62 11.72 5.80 -6.13
C ALA A 62 11.92 4.52 -5.30
N VAL A 63 11.26 4.43 -4.15
CA VAL A 63 11.41 3.29 -3.22
C VAL A 63 10.71 2.04 -3.73
N PHE A 64 9.44 2.14 -4.13
CA PHE A 64 8.62 0.96 -4.43
C PHE A 64 8.59 0.58 -5.91
N LEU A 65 8.76 1.54 -6.82
CA LEU A 65 8.71 1.30 -8.26
C LEU A 65 10.07 1.42 -8.94
N GLY A 66 11.09 1.89 -8.22
CA GLY A 66 12.41 2.16 -8.79
C GLY A 66 12.38 3.21 -9.90
N LYS A 67 11.43 4.15 -9.83
CA LYS A 67 11.23 5.20 -10.82
C LYS A 67 11.62 6.56 -10.26
N GLY A 68 12.26 7.38 -11.10
CA GLY A 68 12.58 8.75 -10.73
C GLY A 68 13.65 8.86 -9.66
N HIS A 69 13.64 10.00 -8.96
CA HIS A 69 14.59 10.35 -7.90
C HIS A 69 13.82 11.12 -6.81
N SER A 70 14.03 10.75 -5.56
CA SER A 70 13.46 11.48 -4.43
C SER A 70 14.34 12.67 -4.08
N SER A 71 13.86 13.88 -4.33
CA SER A 71 14.59 15.10 -3.94
C SER A 71 14.55 15.30 -2.43
N GLY A 72 15.70 15.61 -1.83
CA GLY A 72 15.78 15.92 -0.40
C GLY A 72 15.99 14.72 0.52
N VAL A 73 16.04 13.50 0.00
CA VAL A 73 16.37 12.28 0.75
C VAL A 73 17.72 11.74 0.28
N ASP A 74 18.53 11.25 1.21
CA ASP A 74 19.82 10.62 0.88
C ASP A 74 19.59 9.38 0.00
N ASP A 75 20.24 9.35 -1.17
CA ASP A 75 20.16 8.24 -2.12
C ASP A 75 20.47 6.87 -1.49
N LYS A 76 21.42 6.82 -0.57
CA LYS A 76 21.75 5.58 0.16
C LYS A 76 20.61 5.10 1.05
N LEU A 77 19.86 6.03 1.63
CA LEU A 77 18.69 5.70 2.44
C LEU A 77 17.55 5.20 1.55
N VAL A 78 17.30 5.84 0.40
CA VAL A 78 16.33 5.38 -0.60
C VAL A 78 16.69 3.98 -1.11
N GLU A 79 17.97 3.75 -1.46
CA GLU A 79 18.44 2.43 -1.89
C GLU A 79 18.27 1.36 -0.82
N LYS A 80 18.56 1.70 0.45
CA LYS A 80 18.35 0.78 1.57
C LYS A 80 16.88 0.41 1.74
N MET A 81 15.96 1.38 1.64
CA MET A 81 14.52 1.13 1.70
C MET A 81 14.05 0.25 0.54
N LYS A 82 14.53 0.54 -0.67
CA LYS A 82 14.25 -0.28 -1.85
C LYS A 82 14.71 -1.72 -1.66
N ASN A 83 15.91 -1.94 -1.13
CA ASN A 83 16.44 -3.28 -0.85
C ASN A 83 15.60 -4.03 0.20
N GLU A 84 15.11 -3.34 1.24
CA GLU A 84 14.18 -3.92 2.22
C GLU A 84 12.87 -4.33 1.55
N PHE A 85 12.28 -3.44 0.74
CA PHE A 85 11.08 -3.78 -0.02
C PHE A 85 11.31 -4.96 -0.96
N ASP A 86 12.37 -4.96 -1.73
CA ASP A 86 12.69 -6.04 -2.67
C ASP A 86 12.96 -7.38 -1.98
N TYR A 87 13.47 -7.36 -0.76
CA TYR A 87 13.68 -8.56 0.05
C TYR A 87 12.36 -9.19 0.53
N TRP A 88 11.41 -8.35 0.98
CA TRP A 88 10.15 -8.82 1.56
C TRP A 88 9.04 -9.05 0.55
N TYR A 89 9.14 -8.44 -0.63
CA TYR A 89 8.15 -8.55 -1.70
C TYR A 89 8.63 -9.48 -2.83
N PRO A 90 7.71 -10.23 -3.42
CA PRO A 90 6.26 -10.27 -3.25
C PRO A 90 5.80 -10.93 -1.95
N VAL A 91 4.55 -10.68 -1.56
CA VAL A 91 3.90 -11.41 -0.45
C VAL A 91 3.74 -12.88 -0.86
N ASP A 92 4.45 -13.79 -0.20
CA ASP A 92 4.40 -15.20 -0.54
C ASP A 92 3.08 -15.85 -0.18
N PHE A 93 2.53 -15.50 0.99
CA PHE A 93 1.29 -16.09 1.47
C PHE A 93 0.53 -15.14 2.40
N ARG A 94 -0.77 -14.98 2.14
CA ARG A 94 -1.71 -14.29 3.01
C ARG A 94 -2.81 -15.23 3.46
N ASN A 95 -2.98 -15.40 4.76
CA ASN A 95 -4.12 -16.12 5.32
C ASN A 95 -5.23 -15.14 5.74
N SER A 96 -6.48 -15.47 5.44
CA SER A 96 -7.62 -14.57 5.67
C SER A 96 -8.92 -15.35 5.91
N GLY A 97 -9.93 -14.64 6.44
CA GLY A 97 -11.29 -15.16 6.54
C GLY A 97 -12.01 -15.14 5.19
N LYS A 98 -12.91 -16.09 4.98
CA LYS A 98 -13.70 -16.21 3.74
C LYS A 98 -14.61 -15.01 3.46
N ASP A 99 -15.02 -14.30 4.48
CA ASP A 99 -15.82 -13.07 4.39
C ASP A 99 -15.09 -11.91 3.71
N LEU A 100 -13.75 -11.96 3.65
CA LEU A 100 -12.94 -10.95 2.99
C LEU A 100 -12.68 -11.21 1.49
N VAL A 101 -13.06 -12.38 0.98
CA VAL A 101 -12.85 -12.73 -0.44
C VAL A 101 -13.55 -11.76 -1.39
N GLN A 102 -14.79 -11.37 -1.05
CA GLN A 102 -15.64 -10.54 -1.92
C GLN A 102 -15.32 -9.04 -1.85
N ASN A 103 -14.45 -8.62 -0.97
CA ASN A 103 -14.09 -7.21 -0.77
C ASN A 103 -12.59 -7.02 -0.64
N HIS A 104 -12.04 -7.09 0.56
CA HIS A 104 -10.64 -6.78 0.84
C HIS A 104 -9.64 -7.58 -0.02
N LEU A 105 -9.82 -8.91 -0.16
CA LEU A 105 -8.88 -9.73 -0.91
C LEU A 105 -8.93 -9.45 -2.42
N THR A 106 -10.10 -9.11 -2.95
CA THR A 106 -10.25 -8.69 -4.35
C THR A 106 -9.53 -7.36 -4.59
N PHE A 107 -9.73 -6.35 -3.72
CA PHE A 107 -8.96 -5.10 -3.79
C PHE A 107 -7.47 -5.30 -3.58
N TYR A 108 -7.08 -6.18 -2.65
CA TYR A 108 -5.69 -6.54 -2.44
C TYR A 108 -5.01 -7.01 -3.73
N ILE A 109 -5.64 -7.92 -4.47
CA ILE A 109 -5.10 -8.40 -5.75
C ILE A 109 -5.07 -7.25 -6.78
N PHE A 110 -6.18 -6.54 -6.97
CA PHE A 110 -6.26 -5.49 -7.97
C PHE A 110 -5.30 -4.34 -7.72
N ASN A 111 -5.15 -3.90 -6.48
CA ASN A 111 -4.22 -2.82 -6.14
C ASN A 111 -2.77 -3.25 -6.36
N HIS A 112 -2.40 -4.49 -6.02
CA HIS A 112 -1.06 -4.98 -6.32
C HIS A 112 -0.78 -5.05 -7.81
N VAL A 113 -1.74 -5.54 -8.60
CA VAL A 113 -1.62 -5.61 -10.07
C VAL A 113 -1.57 -4.22 -10.71
N ALA A 114 -2.31 -3.25 -10.15
CA ALA A 114 -2.33 -1.88 -10.67
C ALA A 114 -1.05 -1.08 -10.36
N ILE A 115 -0.44 -1.33 -9.20
CA ILE A 115 0.70 -0.54 -8.70
C ILE A 115 2.03 -1.17 -9.10
N PHE A 116 2.17 -2.48 -8.94
CA PHE A 116 3.44 -3.21 -9.05
C PHE A 116 3.55 -4.02 -10.34
N GLY A 117 4.78 -4.30 -10.76
CA GLY A 117 5.08 -5.28 -11.79
C GLY A 117 4.76 -6.71 -11.35
N GLU A 118 4.67 -7.62 -12.31
CA GLU A 118 4.28 -9.02 -12.10
C GLU A 118 5.18 -9.74 -11.07
N ASP A 119 6.46 -9.38 -11.00
CA ASP A 119 7.43 -9.91 -10.05
C ASP A 119 7.10 -9.59 -8.57
N LYS A 120 6.23 -8.60 -8.32
CA LYS A 120 5.79 -8.16 -7.00
C LYS A 120 4.34 -8.54 -6.67
N TRP A 121 3.64 -9.26 -7.56
CA TRP A 121 2.27 -9.69 -7.28
C TRP A 121 2.21 -10.77 -6.20
N PRO A 122 1.17 -10.76 -5.36
CA PRO A 122 0.97 -11.77 -4.34
C PRO A 122 0.93 -13.19 -4.90
N LYS A 123 1.62 -14.15 -4.26
CA LYS A 123 1.75 -15.53 -4.76
C LYS A 123 0.65 -16.46 -4.30
N GLY A 124 0.14 -16.27 -3.08
CA GLY A 124 -0.83 -17.21 -2.52
C GLY A 124 -1.74 -16.60 -1.46
N ILE A 125 -3.01 -17.04 -1.46
CA ILE A 125 -3.99 -16.67 -0.45
C ILE A 125 -4.64 -17.93 0.09
N GLY A 126 -4.54 -18.14 1.41
CA GLY A 126 -5.32 -19.13 2.14
C GLY A 126 -6.58 -18.52 2.70
N VAL A 127 -7.69 -19.23 2.61
CA VAL A 127 -9.00 -18.79 3.11
C VAL A 127 -9.62 -19.89 3.97
N ASN A 128 -10.09 -19.54 5.16
CA ASN A 128 -10.77 -20.43 6.10
C ASN A 128 -12.18 -19.93 6.50
#